data_e1c0ad425a57f6e5f1ce9f13a4d88178
#
_entry.id   e1c0ad425a57f6e5f1ce9f13a4d88178
#
_cell.length_a   1.000
_cell.length_b   1.000
_cell.length_c   1.000
_cell.angle_alpha   90.00
_cell.angle_beta   90.00
_cell.angle_gamma   90.00
#
_symmetry.space_group_name_H-M   'P 1'
#
loop_
_entity.id
_entity.type
_entity.pdbx_description
1 polymer ?
#
loop_
_entity_poly.entity_id
_entity_poly.type
_entity_poly.pdbx_seq_one_letter_code
_entity_poly.pdbx_strand_id
1 'polypeptide(L)'
;VYVYNTLATDRNELVAVEVPASWRNSDWVVLDKRGKKQPAQWLTEDGVSKLLFRAQVPSAGYASYAIRKAEDKQSGTLKAERQKDGTFRMESDLYTLVLNPSKGGVIESLKAKAVRGKEFVDNRNERGFNELRGYFIDEGGFLSSMDQPAEVSVLEQGPLFVKVAVKGKIGKYSFTQTIRLTQGEPRIDMSVKLDWIGSPRIGEPGIEFRADNPRKSFYDDRYKLLVYLPIQIANQQIYKDAPFDVCESRLENTFFNRWDSIKHNIILNWVDVASKDNSCGLSLFTDHTTSYAHGKDFPLALNVQYAGKGLWGRDYIIDRPTEISYALIPHAGTWEKSRIWTQSERRNEPLVATLDGDATLTSGSLFRIENNAYELVSMVYKGNDLYIRLFNAQSDASPKTITFQGQDVKASLVELDNRLVEDLTVTEKKGASSMRLSIPRYGIRTLKVSCKNI
;
A
#
# COMPACT_ATOMS: atom_id res chain seq x y z
N VAL A 1 21.11 3.97 15.04
CA VAL A 1 20.01 3.23 14.37
C VAL A 1 20.51 2.72 13.05
N TYR A 2 20.28 1.45 12.77
CA TYR A 2 20.42 0.88 11.44
C TYR A 2 19.04 0.75 10.80
N VAL A 3 18.95 1.11 9.52
CA VAL A 3 17.75 0.96 8.71
C VAL A 3 18.07 0.07 7.52
N TYR A 4 17.30 -0.98 7.35
CA TYR A 4 17.49 -1.99 6.33
C TYR A 4 16.42 -1.90 5.24
N ASN A 5 16.86 -2.10 4.00
CA ASN A 5 16.02 -2.14 2.80
C ASN A 5 16.17 -3.51 2.13
N THR A 6 15.11 -4.29 2.15
CA THR A 6 15.06 -5.63 1.56
C THR A 6 14.72 -5.63 0.06
N LEU A 7 14.31 -4.48 -0.51
CA LEU A 7 13.94 -4.36 -1.92
C LEU A 7 15.14 -3.99 -2.81
N ALA A 8 15.06 -4.29 -4.09
CA ALA A 8 16.07 -3.94 -5.09
C ALA A 8 16.03 -2.48 -5.57
N THR A 9 15.20 -1.64 -4.96
CA THR A 9 15.05 -0.22 -5.31
C THR A 9 15.58 0.66 -4.19
N ASP A 10 16.23 1.79 -4.54
CA ASP A 10 16.58 2.81 -3.54
C ASP A 10 15.30 3.38 -2.90
N ARG A 11 15.32 3.57 -1.59
CA ARG A 11 14.15 4.04 -0.84
C ARG A 11 14.43 5.34 -0.11
N ASN A 12 13.41 6.19 -0.03
CA ASN A 12 13.41 7.44 0.73
C ASN A 12 12.05 7.58 1.41
N GLU A 13 11.86 6.92 2.56
CA GLU A 13 10.56 6.71 3.19
C GLU A 13 10.65 6.97 4.70
N LEU A 14 9.48 7.08 5.33
CA LEU A 14 9.39 7.11 6.77
C LEU A 14 9.72 5.77 7.36
N VAL A 15 10.53 5.79 8.41
CA VAL A 15 10.80 4.65 9.25
C VAL A 15 10.53 5.00 10.71
N ALA A 16 10.00 4.05 11.46
CA ALA A 16 9.80 4.15 12.90
C ALA A 16 10.82 3.29 13.62
N VAL A 17 11.45 3.85 14.63
CA VAL A 17 12.32 3.10 15.54
C VAL A 17 11.77 3.18 16.95
N GLU A 18 11.66 2.03 17.62
CA GLU A 18 11.29 1.99 19.03
C GLU A 18 12.41 2.55 19.89
N VAL A 19 12.05 3.41 20.83
CA VAL A 19 13.00 4.10 21.70
C VAL A 19 12.49 4.07 23.15
N PRO A 20 13.40 4.19 24.15
CA PRO A 20 12.98 4.27 25.55
C PRO A 20 11.96 5.40 25.78
N ALA A 21 10.91 5.12 26.55
CA ALA A 21 9.86 6.10 26.86
C ALA A 21 10.42 7.38 27.51
N SER A 22 11.52 7.27 28.27
CA SER A 22 12.23 8.40 28.89
C SER A 22 12.79 9.43 27.90
N TRP A 23 12.94 9.05 26.63
CA TRP A 23 13.44 9.95 25.59
C TRP A 23 12.43 11.04 25.23
N ARG A 24 11.13 10.81 25.44
CA ARG A 24 10.07 11.79 25.15
C ARG A 24 10.18 13.10 25.94
N ASN A 25 10.92 13.09 27.04
CA ASN A 25 11.11 14.26 27.90
C ASN A 25 12.23 15.20 27.40
N SER A 26 12.76 14.97 26.22
CA SER A 26 13.84 15.77 25.62
C SER A 26 13.65 15.89 24.13
N ASP A 27 14.20 16.94 23.54
CA ASP A 27 14.27 17.11 22.11
C ASP A 27 15.39 16.25 21.52
N TRP A 28 15.10 15.60 20.41
CA TRP A 28 16.03 14.71 19.71
C TRP A 28 16.09 15.05 18.23
N VAL A 29 17.28 14.96 17.67
CA VAL A 29 17.53 15.09 16.23
C VAL A 29 18.10 13.80 15.68
N VAL A 30 17.71 13.49 14.45
CA VAL A 30 18.25 12.37 13.68
C VAL A 30 19.23 12.92 12.67
N LEU A 31 20.43 12.37 12.63
CA LEU A 31 21.52 12.80 11.75
C LEU A 31 21.87 11.67 10.79
N ASP A 32 21.97 11.97 9.49
CA ASP A 32 22.52 11.04 8.50
C ASP A 32 24.05 10.94 8.59
N LYS A 33 24.66 10.08 7.77
CA LYS A 33 26.12 9.87 7.73
C LYS A 33 26.93 11.11 7.35
N ARG A 34 26.31 12.18 6.84
CA ARG A 34 26.93 13.47 6.53
C ARG A 34 26.73 14.49 7.65
N GLY A 35 26.09 14.09 8.75
CA GLY A 35 25.72 14.99 9.85
C GLY A 35 24.52 15.90 9.53
N LYS A 36 23.82 15.66 8.44
CA LYS A 36 22.63 16.44 8.07
C LYS A 36 21.44 16.00 8.93
N LYS A 37 20.76 16.97 9.55
CA LYS A 37 19.54 16.74 10.30
C LYS A 37 18.42 16.23 9.38
N GLN A 38 17.75 15.17 9.81
CA GLN A 38 16.54 14.64 9.21
C GLN A 38 15.34 15.08 10.05
N PRO A 39 14.22 15.48 9.42
CA PRO A 39 12.98 15.69 10.14
C PRO A 39 12.59 14.45 10.94
N ALA A 40 12.13 14.68 12.18
CA ALA A 40 11.71 13.61 13.08
C ALA A 40 10.37 13.95 13.73
N GLN A 41 9.59 12.95 14.08
CA GLN A 41 8.30 13.09 14.73
C GLN A 41 8.09 11.95 15.72
N TRP A 42 7.57 12.30 16.89
CA TRP A 42 7.17 11.30 17.88
C TRP A 42 5.86 10.63 17.52
N LEU A 43 5.77 9.35 17.82
CA LEU A 43 4.55 8.55 17.75
C LEU A 43 4.44 7.67 18.99
N THR A 44 3.23 7.50 19.51
CA THR A 44 2.92 6.45 20.48
C THR A 44 1.90 5.52 19.86
N GLU A 45 2.24 4.27 19.78
CA GLU A 45 1.39 3.22 19.24
C GLU A 45 1.43 2.04 20.20
N ASP A 46 0.24 1.59 20.65
CA ASP A 46 0.07 0.52 21.62
C ASP A 46 0.92 0.68 22.90
N GLY A 47 1.07 1.93 23.37
CA GLY A 47 1.88 2.25 24.55
C GLY A 47 3.40 2.28 24.31
N VAL A 48 3.86 1.94 23.11
CA VAL A 48 5.28 1.99 22.71
C VAL A 48 5.62 3.35 22.15
N SER A 49 6.73 3.93 22.65
CA SER A 49 7.27 5.19 22.11
C SER A 49 8.13 4.92 20.89
N LYS A 50 7.80 5.57 19.78
CA LYS A 50 8.55 5.47 18.52
C LYS A 50 9.01 6.84 18.07
N LEU A 51 10.22 6.92 17.53
CA LEU A 51 10.73 8.09 16.84
C LEU A 51 10.69 7.79 15.34
N LEU A 52 9.94 8.60 14.60
CA LEU A 52 9.83 8.51 13.15
C LEU A 52 10.77 9.51 12.51
N PHE A 53 11.41 9.11 11.42
CA PHE A 53 12.22 10.00 10.59
C PHE A 53 12.24 9.50 9.14
N ARG A 54 12.67 10.37 8.22
CA ARG A 54 12.82 10.00 6.82
C ARG A 54 14.19 9.39 6.58
N ALA A 55 14.22 8.12 6.17
CA ALA A 55 15.43 7.38 5.88
C ALA A 55 15.67 7.24 4.38
N GLN A 56 16.89 7.52 3.94
CA GLN A 56 17.40 7.22 2.59
C GLN A 56 18.24 5.96 2.67
N VAL A 57 17.75 4.87 2.12
CA VAL A 57 18.39 3.56 2.20
C VAL A 57 18.60 2.99 0.80
N PRO A 58 19.83 2.60 0.43
CA PRO A 58 20.11 2.04 -0.89
C PRO A 58 19.42 0.69 -1.08
N SER A 59 19.28 0.29 -2.34
CA SER A 59 18.72 -1.00 -2.75
C SER A 59 19.47 -2.17 -2.11
N ALA A 60 18.75 -3.22 -1.69
CA ALA A 60 19.27 -4.42 -1.07
C ALA A 60 20.40 -4.08 -0.08
N GLY A 61 20.11 -3.20 0.89
CA GLY A 61 21.17 -2.63 1.70
C GLY A 61 20.71 -1.98 3.00
N TYR A 62 21.58 -1.16 3.56
CA TYR A 62 21.33 -0.48 4.82
C TYR A 62 21.87 0.95 4.84
N ALA A 63 21.37 1.76 5.78
CA ALA A 63 21.93 3.03 6.17
C ALA A 63 21.84 3.20 7.68
N SER A 64 22.85 3.84 8.31
CA SER A 64 22.82 4.13 9.72
C SER A 64 22.60 5.62 9.99
N TYR A 65 21.96 5.91 11.13
CA TYR A 65 21.60 7.24 11.59
C TYR A 65 21.99 7.41 13.06
N ALA A 66 22.44 8.61 13.43
CA ALA A 66 22.64 8.96 14.82
C ALA A 66 21.43 9.70 15.39
N ILE A 67 20.97 9.30 16.57
CA ILE A 67 19.98 10.04 17.35
C ILE A 67 20.71 10.76 18.48
N ARG A 68 20.55 12.08 18.57
CA ARG A 68 21.23 12.92 19.56
C ARG A 68 20.28 13.91 20.21
N LYS A 69 20.49 14.20 21.50
CA LYS A 69 19.78 15.29 22.17
C LYS A 69 20.20 16.63 21.57
N ALA A 70 19.25 17.36 21.05
CA ALA A 70 19.43 18.72 20.55
C ALA A 70 18.04 19.34 20.31
N GLU A 71 17.92 20.64 20.50
CA GLU A 71 16.71 21.37 20.14
C GLU A 71 16.45 21.28 18.64
N ASP A 72 15.19 20.96 18.31
CA ASP A 72 14.73 20.92 16.93
C ASP A 72 13.36 21.60 16.81
N LYS A 73 13.38 22.80 16.28
CA LYS A 73 12.16 23.55 15.95
C LYS A 73 11.78 23.26 14.50
N GLN A 74 11.11 22.14 14.27
CA GLN A 74 10.64 21.79 12.94
C GLN A 74 9.24 22.35 12.72
N SER A 75 9.05 23.12 11.65
CA SER A 75 7.75 23.51 11.14
C SER A 75 7.34 22.59 9.99
N GLY A 76 6.16 22.00 10.07
CA GLY A 76 5.59 21.19 8.99
C GLY A 76 4.62 22.00 8.11
N THR A 77 4.51 21.63 6.85
CA THR A 77 3.49 22.16 5.90
C THR A 77 2.18 21.38 5.96
N LEU A 78 2.16 20.28 6.70
CA LEU A 78 0.98 19.41 6.85
C LEU A 78 -0.05 20.06 7.75
N LYS A 79 -1.31 20.04 7.31
CA LYS A 79 -2.42 20.65 8.04
C LYS A 79 -3.60 19.69 8.13
N ALA A 80 -4.30 19.75 9.25
CA ALA A 80 -5.59 19.10 9.44
C ALA A 80 -6.43 19.98 10.36
N GLU A 81 -7.52 20.53 9.86
CA GLU A 81 -8.33 21.50 10.60
C GLU A 81 -9.80 21.47 10.19
N ARG A 82 -10.66 21.78 11.14
CA ARG A 82 -12.09 22.00 10.88
C ARG A 82 -12.29 23.35 10.20
N GLN A 83 -13.11 23.36 9.15
CA GLN A 83 -13.47 24.56 8.41
C GLN A 83 -14.72 25.22 9.01
N LYS A 84 -14.98 26.49 8.64
CA LYS A 84 -16.12 27.26 9.12
C LYS A 84 -17.47 26.66 8.69
N ASP A 85 -17.52 25.95 7.58
CA ASP A 85 -18.70 25.25 7.05
C ASP A 85 -18.96 23.89 7.72
N GLY A 86 -18.16 23.52 8.70
CA GLY A 86 -18.26 22.26 9.43
C GLY A 86 -17.51 21.10 8.79
N THR A 87 -16.99 21.22 7.57
CA THR A 87 -16.13 20.22 6.94
C THR A 87 -14.77 20.13 7.61
N PHE A 88 -13.97 19.12 7.28
CA PHE A 88 -12.65 18.94 7.82
C PHE A 88 -11.62 18.81 6.69
N ARG A 89 -10.65 19.73 6.64
CA ARG A 89 -9.65 19.81 5.59
C ARG A 89 -8.32 19.21 6.06
N MET A 90 -7.76 18.33 5.24
CA MET A 90 -6.38 17.86 5.36
C MET A 90 -5.56 18.33 4.16
N GLU A 91 -4.32 18.72 4.39
CA GLU A 91 -3.42 19.16 3.31
C GLU A 91 -1.99 18.67 3.53
N SER A 92 -1.37 18.21 2.43
CA SER A 92 0.05 17.92 2.33
C SER A 92 0.67 18.64 1.13
N ASP A 93 1.95 18.41 0.90
CA ASP A 93 2.65 18.85 -0.32
C ASP A 93 2.04 18.23 -1.60
N LEU A 94 1.40 17.05 -1.51
CA LEU A 94 0.88 16.29 -2.65
C LEU A 94 -0.65 16.36 -2.78
N TYR A 95 -1.39 16.48 -1.69
CA TYR A 95 -2.83 16.31 -1.66
C TYR A 95 -3.57 17.39 -0.87
N THR A 96 -4.82 17.60 -1.25
CA THR A 96 -5.83 18.27 -0.44
C THR A 96 -7.05 17.35 -0.35
N LEU A 97 -7.48 17.02 0.86
CA LEU A 97 -8.69 16.26 1.15
C LEU A 97 -9.67 17.11 1.95
N VAL A 98 -10.97 16.93 1.68
CA VAL A 98 -12.07 17.51 2.48
C VAL A 98 -13.00 16.38 2.90
N LEU A 99 -13.21 16.26 4.20
CA LEU A 99 -14.12 15.28 4.80
C LEU A 99 -15.40 15.97 5.26
N ASN A 100 -16.54 15.30 5.15
CA ASN A 100 -17.82 15.79 5.62
C ASN A 100 -18.33 15.03 6.84
N PRO A 101 -18.16 15.59 8.07
CA PRO A 101 -18.64 14.96 9.30
C PRO A 101 -20.15 14.73 9.32
N SER A 102 -20.96 15.58 8.67
CA SER A 102 -22.41 15.45 8.66
C SER A 102 -22.91 14.27 7.81
N LYS A 103 -22.05 13.75 6.92
CA LYS A 103 -22.29 12.58 6.08
C LYS A 103 -21.38 11.41 6.44
N GLY A 104 -21.26 11.08 7.72
CA GLY A 104 -20.44 9.94 8.17
C GLY A 104 -18.95 10.10 7.97
N GLY A 105 -18.45 11.31 7.69
CA GLY A 105 -17.03 11.58 7.49
C GLY A 105 -16.48 11.14 6.13
N VAL A 106 -17.34 10.95 5.12
CA VAL A 106 -16.88 10.64 3.74
C VAL A 106 -16.01 11.75 3.18
N ILE A 107 -15.15 11.40 2.22
CA ILE A 107 -14.30 12.36 1.52
C ILE A 107 -15.13 13.01 0.40
N GLU A 108 -15.36 14.32 0.48
CA GLU A 108 -16.08 15.10 -0.55
C GLU A 108 -15.14 15.66 -1.62
N SER A 109 -13.84 15.77 -1.32
CA SER A 109 -12.85 16.23 -2.29
C SER A 109 -11.52 15.54 -2.02
N LEU A 110 -10.89 15.06 -3.08
CA LEU A 110 -9.53 14.54 -3.12
C LEU A 110 -8.83 15.13 -4.34
N LYS A 111 -8.02 16.15 -4.12
CA LYS A 111 -7.25 16.82 -5.19
C LYS A 111 -5.79 16.42 -5.13
N ALA A 112 -5.26 15.94 -6.26
CA ALA A 112 -3.86 15.57 -6.41
C ALA A 112 -3.07 16.66 -7.15
N LYS A 113 -2.08 17.26 -6.47
CA LYS A 113 -1.23 18.33 -7.02
C LYS A 113 -0.38 17.85 -8.20
N ALA A 114 0.11 16.59 -8.14
CA ALA A 114 0.84 15.95 -9.22
C ALA A 114 0.03 15.78 -10.52
N VAL A 115 -1.31 15.80 -10.43
CA VAL A 115 -2.23 15.73 -11.56
C VAL A 115 -2.90 17.10 -11.78
N ARG A 116 -2.15 18.18 -11.65
CA ARG A 116 -2.61 19.58 -11.85
C ARG A 116 -3.83 19.95 -10.99
N GLY A 117 -3.92 19.40 -9.78
CA GLY A 117 -5.04 19.66 -8.88
C GLY A 117 -6.36 18.99 -9.29
N LYS A 118 -6.30 17.94 -10.14
CA LYS A 118 -7.48 17.17 -10.54
C LYS A 118 -8.24 16.66 -9.32
N GLU A 119 -9.57 16.81 -9.37
CA GLU A 119 -10.49 16.18 -8.43
C GLU A 119 -10.70 14.70 -8.78
N PHE A 120 -10.60 13.84 -7.78
CA PHE A 120 -10.78 12.40 -7.94
C PHE A 120 -12.09 11.88 -7.35
N VAL A 121 -12.82 12.68 -6.59
CA VAL A 121 -14.13 12.29 -6.03
C VAL A 121 -15.25 12.62 -7.01
N ASP A 122 -16.07 11.64 -7.36
CA ASP A 122 -17.30 11.87 -8.14
C ASP A 122 -18.50 12.11 -7.21
N ASN A 123 -18.74 13.37 -6.89
CA ASN A 123 -19.87 13.79 -6.05
C ASN A 123 -21.25 13.70 -6.73
N ARG A 124 -21.31 13.28 -8.00
CA ARG A 124 -22.60 13.01 -8.69
C ARG A 124 -23.10 11.61 -8.39
N ASN A 125 -22.21 10.73 -7.90
CA ASN A 125 -22.58 9.40 -7.46
C ASN A 125 -23.39 9.50 -6.15
N GLU A 126 -24.38 8.65 -5.99
CA GLU A 126 -25.15 8.56 -4.74
C GLU A 126 -24.35 7.95 -3.58
N ARG A 127 -23.24 7.29 -3.87
CA ARG A 127 -22.29 6.74 -2.89
C ARG A 127 -21.23 7.77 -2.54
N GLY A 128 -20.84 7.80 -1.26
CA GLY A 128 -19.76 8.64 -0.79
C GLY A 128 -18.38 8.01 -1.01
N PHE A 129 -17.38 8.85 -1.26
CA PHE A 129 -16.00 8.37 -1.32
C PHE A 129 -15.50 8.04 0.09
N ASN A 130 -15.07 6.81 0.30
CA ASN A 130 -14.75 6.21 1.61
C ASN A 130 -15.99 5.90 2.49
N GLU A 131 -17.18 5.76 1.89
CA GLU A 131 -18.39 5.29 2.56
C GLU A 131 -18.27 3.80 2.90
N LEU A 132 -18.67 3.43 4.11
CA LEU A 132 -18.94 2.05 4.49
C LEU A 132 -20.41 1.73 4.21
N ARG A 133 -20.68 0.67 3.41
CA ARG A 133 -22.04 0.26 3.11
C ARG A 133 -22.10 -1.24 2.86
N GLY A 134 -23.16 -1.89 3.35
CA GLY A 134 -23.40 -3.32 3.15
C GLY A 134 -24.86 -3.69 3.39
N TYR A 135 -25.28 -4.88 2.95
CA TYR A 135 -26.60 -5.42 3.23
C TYR A 135 -26.55 -6.26 4.53
N PHE A 136 -27.22 -5.79 5.54
CA PHE A 136 -27.34 -6.46 6.85
C PHE A 136 -28.63 -7.29 6.86
N ILE A 137 -28.47 -8.59 6.83
CA ILE A 137 -29.63 -9.53 6.68
C ILE A 137 -30.56 -9.43 7.89
N ASP A 138 -29.98 -9.30 9.10
CA ASP A 138 -30.75 -9.26 10.33
C ASP A 138 -31.51 -7.94 10.51
N GLU A 139 -31.03 -6.86 9.90
CA GLU A 139 -31.69 -5.56 9.84
C GLU A 139 -32.59 -5.39 8.60
N GLY A 140 -32.56 -6.34 7.68
CA GLY A 140 -33.44 -6.38 6.50
C GLY A 140 -33.13 -5.37 5.41
N GLY A 141 -31.90 -4.81 5.35
CA GLY A 141 -31.59 -3.76 4.39
C GLY A 141 -30.12 -3.36 4.30
N PHE A 142 -29.86 -2.45 3.37
CA PHE A 142 -28.59 -1.76 3.30
C PHE A 142 -28.46 -0.73 4.42
N LEU A 143 -27.33 -0.77 5.13
CA LEU A 143 -26.90 0.27 6.05
C LEU A 143 -25.69 1.00 5.48
N SER A 144 -25.60 2.30 5.77
CA SER A 144 -24.53 3.16 5.32
C SER A 144 -23.93 3.97 6.48
N SER A 145 -22.62 4.20 6.45
CA SER A 145 -21.97 5.14 7.35
C SER A 145 -22.44 6.59 7.15
N MET A 146 -23.01 6.89 5.97
CA MET A 146 -23.55 8.23 5.66
C MET A 146 -24.90 8.50 6.30
N ASP A 147 -25.57 7.49 6.84
CA ASP A 147 -26.91 7.65 7.47
C ASP A 147 -26.85 8.44 8.78
N GLN A 148 -25.68 8.60 9.38
CA GLN A 148 -25.45 9.30 10.64
C GLN A 148 -24.20 10.18 10.56
N PRO A 149 -24.13 11.29 11.32
CA PRO A 149 -22.92 12.09 11.40
C PRO A 149 -21.81 11.34 12.11
N ALA A 150 -20.56 11.68 11.77
CA ALA A 150 -19.36 11.16 12.41
C ALA A 150 -18.53 12.27 13.05
N GLU A 151 -17.77 11.94 14.08
CA GLU A 151 -16.76 12.79 14.66
C GLU A 151 -15.45 12.69 13.88
N VAL A 152 -14.86 13.84 13.52
CA VAL A 152 -13.52 13.89 12.90
C VAL A 152 -12.58 14.60 13.85
N SER A 153 -11.49 13.93 14.21
CA SER A 153 -10.48 14.44 15.15
C SER A 153 -9.07 14.20 14.63
N VAL A 154 -8.16 15.10 14.98
CA VAL A 154 -6.72 14.93 14.71
C VAL A 154 -6.13 14.00 15.75
N LEU A 155 -5.55 12.88 15.30
CA LEU A 155 -4.81 11.97 16.17
C LEU A 155 -3.35 12.42 16.31
N GLU A 156 -2.73 12.79 15.18
CA GLU A 156 -1.32 13.17 15.12
C GLU A 156 -1.14 14.28 14.09
N GLN A 157 -0.33 15.28 14.42
CA GLN A 157 0.08 16.33 13.48
C GLN A 157 1.51 16.76 13.77
N GLY A 158 2.35 16.66 12.76
CA GLY A 158 3.76 17.02 12.87
C GLY A 158 4.41 17.30 11.52
N PRO A 159 5.72 17.44 11.47
CA PRO A 159 6.43 17.80 10.24
C PRO A 159 6.46 16.67 9.20
N LEU A 160 6.27 15.41 9.61
CA LEU A 160 6.40 14.25 8.73
C LEU A 160 5.06 13.70 8.26
N PHE A 161 4.05 13.70 9.12
CA PHE A 161 2.71 13.23 8.76
C PHE A 161 1.63 13.88 9.61
N VAL A 162 0.43 13.85 9.08
CA VAL A 162 -0.81 14.15 9.78
C VAL A 162 -1.73 12.94 9.68
N LYS A 163 -2.36 12.57 10.80
CA LYS A 163 -3.32 11.45 10.89
C LYS A 163 -4.60 11.92 11.56
N VAL A 164 -5.74 11.63 10.95
CA VAL A 164 -7.06 11.90 11.51
C VAL A 164 -7.82 10.61 11.73
N ALA A 165 -8.75 10.65 12.69
CA ALA A 165 -9.76 9.61 12.90
C ALA A 165 -11.14 10.15 12.53
N VAL A 166 -11.92 9.31 11.87
CA VAL A 166 -13.35 9.46 11.65
C VAL A 166 -14.05 8.39 12.48
N LYS A 167 -14.79 8.78 13.51
CA LYS A 167 -15.55 7.88 14.38
C LYS A 167 -17.03 8.05 14.13
N GLY A 168 -17.71 6.98 13.73
CA GLY A 168 -19.12 7.00 13.37
C GLY A 168 -19.81 5.67 13.63
N LYS A 169 -21.00 5.54 13.07
CA LYS A 169 -21.79 4.32 13.15
C LYS A 169 -22.34 3.93 11.78
N ILE A 170 -22.42 2.63 11.57
CA ILE A 170 -23.21 2.03 10.49
C ILE A 170 -24.34 1.23 11.16
N GLY A 171 -25.57 1.75 11.12
CA GLY A 171 -26.66 1.29 11.96
C GLY A 171 -26.30 1.42 13.46
N LYS A 172 -26.25 0.30 14.17
CA LYS A 172 -25.84 0.23 15.59
C LYS A 172 -24.35 -0.04 15.81
N TYR A 173 -23.59 -0.40 14.77
CA TYR A 173 -22.20 -0.82 14.85
C TYR A 173 -21.26 0.37 14.78
N SER A 174 -20.33 0.49 15.71
CA SER A 174 -19.35 1.57 15.71
C SER A 174 -18.21 1.29 14.74
N PHE A 175 -17.75 2.33 14.03
CA PHE A 175 -16.53 2.23 13.23
C PHE A 175 -15.56 3.37 13.56
N THR A 176 -14.30 3.09 13.30
CA THR A 176 -13.24 4.08 13.26
C THR A 176 -12.49 3.92 11.94
N GLN A 177 -12.49 4.96 11.12
CA GLN A 177 -11.59 5.05 9.97
C GLN A 177 -10.44 5.98 10.31
N THR A 178 -9.23 5.69 9.81
CA THR A 178 -8.09 6.61 9.90
C THR A 178 -7.61 6.99 8.52
N ILE A 179 -7.14 8.23 8.38
CA ILE A 179 -6.54 8.74 7.15
C ILE A 179 -5.23 9.42 7.52
N ARG A 180 -4.14 9.03 6.86
CA ARG A 180 -2.82 9.61 7.06
C ARG A 180 -2.26 10.17 5.76
N LEU A 181 -1.83 11.42 5.81
CA LEU A 181 -1.03 12.07 4.78
C LEU A 181 0.40 12.22 5.28
N THR A 182 1.35 11.79 4.50
CA THR A 182 2.78 11.82 4.82
C THR A 182 3.50 12.77 3.85
N GLN A 183 4.37 13.64 4.38
CA GLN A 183 5.16 14.57 3.60
C GLN A 183 6.02 13.84 2.56
N GLY A 184 5.90 14.21 1.28
CA GLY A 184 6.67 13.63 0.18
C GLY A 184 6.36 12.14 -0.13
N GLU A 185 5.27 11.59 0.42
CA GLU A 185 4.83 10.21 0.17
C GLU A 185 3.57 10.23 -0.71
N PRO A 186 3.58 9.59 -1.88
CA PRO A 186 2.41 9.60 -2.78
C PRO A 186 1.23 8.78 -2.24
N ARG A 187 1.45 7.96 -1.23
CA ARG A 187 0.44 7.09 -0.65
C ARG A 187 -0.38 7.81 0.42
N ILE A 188 -1.69 7.71 0.31
CA ILE A 188 -2.67 8.08 1.34
C ILE A 188 -2.98 6.80 2.10
N ASP A 189 -2.43 6.63 3.31
CA ASP A 189 -2.68 5.43 4.11
C ASP A 189 -4.02 5.53 4.84
N MET A 190 -4.80 4.48 4.80
CA MET A 190 -6.13 4.41 5.36
C MET A 190 -6.35 3.10 6.10
N SER A 191 -7.22 3.12 7.10
CA SER A 191 -7.70 1.92 7.78
C SER A 191 -9.16 2.05 8.15
N VAL A 192 -9.81 0.91 8.36
CA VAL A 192 -11.14 0.84 8.96
C VAL A 192 -11.14 -0.23 10.03
N LYS A 193 -11.71 0.09 11.19
CA LYS A 193 -12.00 -0.83 12.27
C LYS A 193 -13.49 -0.76 12.60
N LEU A 194 -14.13 -1.93 12.71
CA LEU A 194 -15.53 -2.03 13.11
C LEU A 194 -15.61 -2.87 14.38
N ASP A 195 -16.35 -2.35 15.35
CA ASP A 195 -16.69 -3.06 16.58
C ASP A 195 -18.13 -3.59 16.47
N TRP A 196 -18.28 -4.91 16.59
CA TRP A 196 -19.53 -5.58 16.34
C TRP A 196 -20.34 -5.79 17.62
N ILE A 197 -21.66 -5.69 17.50
CA ILE A 197 -22.61 -6.10 18.54
C ILE A 197 -23.23 -7.41 18.07
N GLY A 198 -22.88 -8.51 18.74
CA GLY A 198 -23.26 -9.86 18.30
C GLY A 198 -22.50 -10.29 17.03
N SER A 199 -23.10 -11.16 16.25
CA SER A 199 -22.55 -11.69 14.99
C SER A 199 -23.52 -11.39 13.85
N PRO A 200 -23.56 -10.16 13.32
CA PRO A 200 -24.49 -9.81 12.25
C PRO A 200 -24.18 -10.60 10.98
N ARG A 201 -25.23 -10.91 10.22
CA ARG A 201 -25.12 -11.51 8.90
C ARG A 201 -25.10 -10.42 7.84
N ILE A 202 -24.04 -10.46 6.98
CA ILE A 202 -23.80 -9.43 5.95
C ILE A 202 -23.57 -10.11 4.60
N GLY A 203 -24.45 -9.88 3.65
CA GLY A 203 -24.39 -10.51 2.33
C GLY A 203 -25.73 -10.51 1.61
N GLU A 204 -25.81 -11.20 0.46
CA GLU A 204 -27.02 -11.31 -0.32
C GLU A 204 -28.13 -12.06 0.45
N PRO A 205 -29.32 -11.46 0.66
CA PRO A 205 -30.39 -12.08 1.41
C PRO A 205 -31.07 -13.23 0.62
N GLY A 206 -31.68 -14.19 1.34
CA GLY A 206 -32.53 -15.22 0.77
C GLY A 206 -31.80 -16.30 -0.05
N ILE A 207 -30.47 -16.31 -0.05
CA ILE A 207 -29.67 -17.33 -0.73
C ILE A 207 -29.24 -18.39 0.30
N GLU A 208 -29.89 -19.54 0.25
CA GLU A 208 -29.50 -20.72 1.01
C GLU A 208 -28.68 -21.67 0.13
N PHE A 209 -27.78 -22.42 0.76
CA PHE A 209 -27.07 -23.49 0.07
C PHE A 209 -28.03 -24.62 -0.25
N ARG A 210 -28.29 -24.87 -1.56
CA ARG A 210 -28.96 -26.05 -2.05
C ARG A 210 -28.11 -26.69 -3.14
N ALA A 211 -28.11 -28.02 -3.22
CA ALA A 211 -27.33 -28.76 -4.22
C ALA A 211 -27.74 -28.43 -5.65
N ASP A 212 -29.03 -28.10 -5.85
CA ASP A 212 -29.64 -27.72 -7.13
C ASP A 212 -29.56 -26.23 -7.45
N ASN A 213 -29.10 -25.38 -6.50
CA ASN A 213 -28.98 -23.97 -6.72
C ASN A 213 -27.49 -23.56 -6.83
N PRO A 214 -27.01 -23.19 -8.03
CA PRO A 214 -25.62 -22.80 -8.24
C PRO A 214 -25.26 -21.41 -7.64
N ARG A 215 -26.26 -20.65 -7.21
CA ARG A 215 -26.03 -19.33 -6.59
C ARG A 215 -25.46 -19.48 -5.20
N LYS A 216 -24.53 -18.59 -4.87
CA LYS A 216 -23.90 -18.50 -3.54
C LYS A 216 -23.90 -17.04 -3.11
N SER A 217 -24.50 -16.74 -1.97
CA SER A 217 -24.60 -15.38 -1.42
C SER A 217 -23.24 -14.71 -1.26
N PHE A 218 -22.20 -15.47 -1.02
CA PHE A 218 -20.87 -14.96 -0.83
C PHE A 218 -20.18 -14.50 -2.13
N TYR A 219 -20.68 -14.86 -3.33
CA TYR A 219 -20.08 -14.47 -4.60
C TYR A 219 -20.45 -13.05 -5.03
N ASP A 220 -21.65 -12.58 -4.73
CA ASP A 220 -22.05 -11.22 -5.11
C ASP A 220 -21.51 -10.20 -4.12
N ASP A 221 -20.41 -9.53 -4.51
CA ASP A 221 -19.75 -8.59 -3.64
C ASP A 221 -20.56 -7.33 -3.37
N ARG A 222 -21.60 -7.00 -4.18
CA ARG A 222 -22.44 -5.81 -3.98
C ARG A 222 -23.18 -5.78 -2.66
N TYR A 223 -23.45 -6.95 -2.06
CA TYR A 223 -24.17 -7.07 -0.79
C TYR A 223 -23.25 -7.15 0.43
N LYS A 224 -21.94 -7.35 0.21
CA LYS A 224 -20.96 -7.38 1.31
C LYS A 224 -20.78 -6.00 1.92
N LEU A 225 -20.14 -5.94 3.06
CA LEU A 225 -19.68 -4.66 3.59
C LEU A 225 -18.50 -4.18 2.77
N LEU A 226 -18.64 -3.03 2.15
CA LEU A 226 -17.68 -2.43 1.23
C LEU A 226 -17.28 -1.03 1.69
N VAL A 227 -16.04 -0.64 1.35
CA VAL A 227 -15.60 0.77 1.28
C VAL A 227 -15.80 1.23 -0.15
N TYR A 228 -16.66 2.20 -0.37
CA TYR A 228 -16.96 2.76 -1.70
C TYR A 228 -16.01 3.86 -2.09
N LEU A 229 -15.58 3.86 -3.35
CA LEU A 229 -14.66 4.84 -3.93
C LEU A 229 -15.22 5.30 -5.29
N PRO A 230 -16.22 6.18 -5.33
CA PRO A 230 -16.72 6.77 -6.57
C PRO A 230 -15.65 7.71 -7.16
N ILE A 231 -14.97 7.25 -8.21
CA ILE A 231 -13.80 7.93 -8.80
C ILE A 231 -14.24 8.76 -10.00
N GLN A 232 -13.89 10.05 -10.02
CA GLN A 232 -14.14 10.96 -11.13
C GLN A 232 -13.12 10.78 -12.28
N ILE A 233 -13.20 9.64 -12.93
CA ILE A 233 -12.47 9.31 -14.15
C ILE A 233 -13.49 8.85 -15.20
N ALA A 234 -13.51 9.50 -16.36
CA ALA A 234 -14.33 9.09 -17.50
C ALA A 234 -13.68 7.94 -18.25
N ASN A 235 -14.51 7.08 -18.86
CA ASN A 235 -14.03 5.95 -19.68
C ASN A 235 -12.96 5.13 -18.96
N GLN A 236 -13.34 4.57 -17.82
CA GLN A 236 -12.43 3.82 -16.95
C GLN A 236 -11.95 2.52 -17.58
N GLN A 237 -10.70 2.19 -17.31
CA GLN A 237 -10.09 0.87 -17.48
C GLN A 237 -9.58 0.41 -16.12
N ILE A 238 -9.58 -0.90 -15.86
CA ILE A 238 -9.10 -1.45 -14.62
C ILE A 238 -7.93 -2.37 -14.88
N TYR A 239 -6.86 -2.14 -14.14
CA TYR A 239 -5.71 -3.03 -14.05
C TYR A 239 -5.58 -3.56 -12.64
N LYS A 240 -5.11 -4.78 -12.49
CA LYS A 240 -4.84 -5.38 -11.19
C LYS A 240 -3.64 -6.30 -11.25
N ASP A 241 -3.00 -6.48 -10.14
CA ASP A 241 -1.93 -7.45 -10.03
C ASP A 241 -2.44 -8.89 -10.08
N ALA A 242 -1.60 -9.74 -10.62
CA ALA A 242 -1.71 -11.19 -10.62
C ALA A 242 -0.32 -11.78 -10.31
N PRO A 243 -0.18 -13.06 -9.99
CA PRO A 243 1.14 -13.64 -9.76
C PRO A 243 2.05 -13.45 -10.96
N PHE A 244 3.05 -12.57 -10.81
CA PHE A 244 4.02 -12.19 -11.86
C PHE A 244 3.38 -11.68 -13.16
N ASP A 245 2.28 -10.94 -13.04
CA ASP A 245 1.57 -10.37 -14.18
C ASP A 245 0.72 -9.16 -13.75
N VAL A 246 0.26 -8.38 -14.73
CA VAL A 246 -0.75 -7.35 -14.55
C VAL A 246 -1.86 -7.58 -15.57
N CYS A 247 -3.06 -7.80 -15.07
CA CYS A 247 -4.22 -8.09 -15.91
C CYS A 247 -5.09 -6.86 -16.07
N GLU A 248 -5.55 -6.60 -17.29
CA GLU A 248 -6.70 -5.74 -17.50
C GLU A 248 -7.97 -6.50 -17.05
N SER A 249 -8.70 -5.91 -16.10
CA SER A 249 -9.93 -6.50 -15.59
C SER A 249 -11.13 -5.98 -16.36
N ARG A 250 -12.13 -6.84 -16.54
CA ARG A 250 -13.37 -6.45 -17.20
C ARG A 250 -14.21 -5.58 -16.27
N LEU A 251 -14.81 -4.52 -16.82
CA LEU A 251 -15.82 -3.72 -16.10
C LEU A 251 -17.15 -4.45 -15.99
N GLU A 252 -17.43 -5.30 -16.94
CA GLU A 252 -18.65 -6.10 -16.99
C GLU A 252 -18.41 -7.43 -16.28
N ASN A 253 -19.48 -7.97 -15.66
CA ASN A 253 -19.43 -9.27 -14.99
C ASN A 253 -18.43 -9.38 -13.83
N THR A 254 -18.10 -8.29 -13.14
CA THR A 254 -17.39 -8.36 -11.87
C THR A 254 -18.30 -8.81 -10.73
N PHE A 255 -19.63 -8.78 -10.93
CA PHE A 255 -20.64 -9.25 -9.98
C PHE A 255 -21.24 -10.52 -10.49
N PHE A 256 -21.13 -11.59 -9.76
CA PHE A 256 -21.83 -12.82 -10.02
C PHE A 256 -21.99 -13.63 -8.74
N ASN A 257 -23.00 -14.47 -8.71
CA ASN A 257 -23.32 -15.31 -7.56
C ASN A 257 -23.39 -16.79 -7.92
N ARG A 258 -22.82 -17.17 -9.05
CA ARG A 258 -22.78 -18.56 -9.54
C ARG A 258 -21.39 -19.14 -9.27
N TRP A 259 -21.35 -20.34 -8.75
CA TRP A 259 -20.12 -21.03 -8.40
C TRP A 259 -19.30 -21.51 -9.63
N ASP A 260 -19.99 -21.71 -10.77
CA ASP A 260 -19.39 -22.16 -12.03
C ASP A 260 -18.76 -21.01 -12.86
N SER A 261 -18.84 -19.80 -12.36
CA SER A 261 -18.25 -18.63 -13.01
C SER A 261 -16.91 -18.27 -12.37
N ILE A 262 -15.93 -17.89 -13.20
CA ILE A 262 -14.64 -17.43 -12.73
C ILE A 262 -14.77 -16.01 -12.16
N LYS A 263 -14.33 -15.85 -10.92
CA LYS A 263 -14.33 -14.55 -10.24
C LYS A 263 -13.13 -13.73 -10.68
N HIS A 264 -13.37 -12.66 -11.45
CA HIS A 264 -12.31 -11.82 -12.02
C HIS A 264 -11.88 -10.65 -11.13
N ASN A 265 -12.55 -10.41 -10.01
CA ASN A 265 -12.38 -9.25 -9.14
C ASN A 265 -11.59 -9.56 -7.87
N ILE A 266 -10.75 -10.56 -7.88
CA ILE A 266 -9.79 -10.82 -6.81
C ILE A 266 -8.54 -9.97 -7.06
N ILE A 267 -8.06 -9.30 -6.03
CA ILE A 267 -6.80 -8.59 -5.98
C ILE A 267 -5.88 -9.26 -4.95
N LEU A 268 -4.60 -9.30 -5.27
CA LEU A 268 -3.58 -9.76 -4.33
C LEU A 268 -3.10 -8.60 -3.47
N ASN A 269 -2.65 -7.52 -4.11
CA ASN A 269 -2.08 -6.35 -3.45
C ASN A 269 -2.66 -5.02 -3.94
N TRP A 270 -3.02 -4.90 -5.24
CA TRP A 270 -3.51 -3.64 -5.78
C TRP A 270 -4.48 -3.79 -6.95
N VAL A 271 -5.29 -2.75 -7.15
CA VAL A 271 -6.10 -2.50 -8.34
C VAL A 271 -5.99 -1.04 -8.72
N ASP A 272 -5.91 -0.75 -10.01
CA ASP A 272 -5.80 0.59 -10.57
C ASP A 272 -6.97 0.91 -11.49
N VAL A 273 -7.65 2.02 -11.22
CA VAL A 273 -8.66 2.59 -12.10
C VAL A 273 -8.04 3.72 -12.90
N ALA A 274 -7.76 3.47 -14.16
CA ALA A 274 -7.13 4.41 -15.06
C ALA A 274 -8.12 5.00 -16.07
N SER A 275 -7.83 6.19 -16.58
CA SER A 275 -8.51 6.76 -17.74
C SER A 275 -8.07 6.04 -19.01
N LYS A 276 -8.98 5.81 -19.96
CA LYS A 276 -8.69 5.13 -21.24
C LYS A 276 -7.64 5.87 -22.08
N ASP A 277 -7.53 7.20 -21.93
CA ASP A 277 -6.51 8.00 -22.58
C ASP A 277 -5.15 8.00 -21.89
N ASN A 278 -5.02 7.21 -20.80
CA ASN A 278 -3.81 7.11 -19.99
C ASN A 278 -3.34 8.46 -19.38
N SER A 279 -4.23 9.40 -19.16
CA SER A 279 -3.87 10.70 -18.58
C SER A 279 -3.69 10.66 -17.08
N CYS A 280 -4.48 9.83 -16.39
CA CYS A 280 -4.45 9.69 -14.93
C CYS A 280 -5.08 8.38 -14.47
N GLY A 281 -4.85 8.05 -13.21
CA GLY A 281 -5.48 6.91 -12.52
C GLY A 281 -5.54 7.12 -11.02
N LEU A 282 -6.22 6.20 -10.36
CA LEU A 282 -6.24 6.04 -8.90
C LEU A 282 -6.05 4.58 -8.57
N SER A 283 -4.94 4.29 -7.90
CA SER A 283 -4.64 2.93 -7.44
C SER A 283 -5.08 2.73 -6.01
N LEU A 284 -5.70 1.59 -5.72
CA LEU A 284 -6.06 1.10 -4.40
C LEU A 284 -5.12 -0.07 -4.06
N PHE A 285 -4.52 -0.01 -2.86
CA PHE A 285 -3.61 -1.03 -2.33
C PHE A 285 -4.22 -1.72 -1.13
N THR A 286 -3.95 -3.01 -0.99
CA THR A 286 -4.30 -3.82 0.18
C THR A 286 -3.06 -4.52 0.73
N ASP A 287 -3.11 -4.94 1.97
CA ASP A 287 -2.09 -5.75 2.64
C ASP A 287 -2.48 -7.23 2.72
N HIS A 288 -3.56 -7.60 2.05
CA HIS A 288 -4.10 -8.96 2.04
C HIS A 288 -4.86 -9.22 0.73
N THR A 289 -4.95 -10.48 0.35
CA THR A 289 -5.78 -10.91 -0.78
C THR A 289 -7.25 -10.71 -0.45
N THR A 290 -7.95 -9.97 -1.29
CA THR A 290 -9.37 -9.66 -1.11
C THR A 290 -10.08 -9.53 -2.46
N SER A 291 -11.31 -9.04 -2.45
CA SER A 291 -12.09 -8.75 -3.66
C SER A 291 -12.51 -7.28 -3.70
N TYR A 292 -12.84 -6.83 -4.89
CA TYR A 292 -13.47 -5.54 -5.12
C TYR A 292 -14.76 -5.72 -5.92
N ALA A 293 -15.68 -4.79 -5.78
CA ALA A 293 -16.81 -4.62 -6.69
C ALA A 293 -16.52 -3.43 -7.60
N HIS A 294 -16.80 -3.55 -8.88
CA HIS A 294 -16.73 -2.45 -9.85
C HIS A 294 -17.54 -2.82 -11.09
N GLY A 295 -18.15 -1.86 -11.73
CA GLY A 295 -18.89 -2.04 -12.96
C GLY A 295 -19.11 -0.72 -13.68
N LYS A 296 -19.76 -0.79 -14.84
CA LYS A 296 -20.06 0.40 -15.65
C LYS A 296 -20.85 1.45 -14.84
N ASP A 297 -21.81 0.97 -14.06
CA ASP A 297 -22.71 1.81 -13.25
C ASP A 297 -22.55 1.55 -11.74
N PHE A 298 -21.41 0.98 -11.35
CA PHE A 298 -21.09 0.70 -9.96
C PHE A 298 -19.66 1.16 -9.65
N PRO A 299 -19.45 2.04 -8.65
CA PRO A 299 -18.12 2.55 -8.35
C PRO A 299 -17.19 1.47 -7.85
N LEU A 300 -15.88 1.70 -7.92
CA LEU A 300 -14.91 0.84 -7.24
C LEU A 300 -15.28 0.75 -5.76
N ALA A 301 -15.32 -0.45 -5.22
CA ALA A 301 -15.57 -0.68 -3.81
C ALA A 301 -14.75 -1.86 -3.29
N LEU A 302 -14.03 -1.64 -2.19
CA LEU A 302 -13.19 -2.65 -1.55
C LEU A 302 -14.01 -3.50 -0.60
N ASN A 303 -13.89 -4.82 -0.68
CA ASN A 303 -14.52 -5.73 0.26
C ASN A 303 -13.84 -5.65 1.64
N VAL A 304 -14.66 -5.38 2.66
CA VAL A 304 -14.25 -5.29 4.07
C VAL A 304 -14.64 -6.56 4.81
N GLN A 305 -15.92 -7.00 4.68
CA GLN A 305 -16.45 -8.10 5.45
C GLN A 305 -17.62 -8.79 4.74
N TYR A 306 -17.69 -10.08 4.90
CA TYR A 306 -18.82 -10.94 4.61
C TYR A 306 -19.12 -11.82 5.83
N ALA A 307 -20.39 -12.02 6.13
CA ALA A 307 -20.82 -12.96 7.17
C ALA A 307 -22.12 -13.65 6.76
N GLY A 308 -22.07 -14.98 6.66
CA GLY A 308 -23.18 -15.78 6.19
C GLY A 308 -22.74 -17.11 5.61
N LYS A 309 -23.62 -17.74 4.85
CA LYS A 309 -23.34 -19.04 4.21
C LYS A 309 -22.28 -18.92 3.13
N GLY A 310 -21.22 -19.68 3.24
CA GLY A 310 -20.14 -19.77 2.26
C GLY A 310 -20.19 -21.06 1.45
N LEU A 311 -19.03 -21.43 0.91
CA LEU A 311 -18.84 -22.67 0.18
C LEU A 311 -18.91 -23.89 1.11
N TRP A 312 -19.43 -24.99 0.60
CA TRP A 312 -19.45 -26.29 1.31
C TRP A 312 -20.17 -26.24 2.66
N GLY A 313 -21.22 -25.42 2.78
CA GLY A 313 -22.00 -25.30 4.01
C GLY A 313 -21.28 -24.64 5.17
N ARG A 314 -20.11 -24.03 4.96
CA ARG A 314 -19.43 -23.25 5.99
C ARG A 314 -20.23 -21.99 6.33
N ASP A 315 -20.25 -21.65 7.60
CA ASP A 315 -20.71 -20.35 8.08
C ASP A 315 -19.51 -19.45 8.32
N TYR A 316 -19.52 -18.27 7.70
CA TYR A 316 -18.60 -17.20 8.04
C TYR A 316 -19.25 -16.36 9.14
N ILE A 317 -18.70 -16.44 10.33
CA ILE A 317 -19.22 -15.80 11.54
C ILE A 317 -18.26 -14.70 11.94
N ILE A 318 -18.80 -13.55 12.31
CA ILE A 318 -18.03 -12.46 12.91
C ILE A 318 -17.94 -12.70 14.41
N ASP A 319 -16.74 -13.00 14.90
CA ASP A 319 -16.44 -13.33 16.30
C ASP A 319 -15.48 -12.32 16.97
N ARG A 320 -15.00 -11.34 16.22
CA ARG A 320 -14.03 -10.32 16.64
C ARG A 320 -14.22 -9.03 15.85
N PRO A 321 -13.62 -7.90 16.30
CA PRO A 321 -13.59 -6.69 15.48
C PRO A 321 -13.00 -6.97 14.09
N THR A 322 -13.55 -6.32 13.06
CA THR A 322 -12.99 -6.33 11.71
C THR A 322 -12.05 -5.15 11.56
N GLU A 323 -10.82 -5.41 11.17
CA GLU A 323 -9.83 -4.38 10.89
C GLU A 323 -9.12 -4.66 9.57
N ILE A 324 -9.09 -3.67 8.69
CA ILE A 324 -8.35 -3.72 7.42
C ILE A 324 -7.56 -2.44 7.21
N SER A 325 -6.45 -2.57 6.50
CA SER A 325 -5.61 -1.46 6.07
C SER A 325 -5.56 -1.43 4.54
N TYR A 326 -5.71 -0.24 3.98
CA TYR A 326 -5.63 0.00 2.54
C TYR A 326 -4.98 1.36 2.28
N ALA A 327 -4.62 1.62 1.04
CA ALA A 327 -4.06 2.91 0.68
C ALA A 327 -4.49 3.32 -0.72
N LEU A 328 -4.41 4.63 -1.01
CA LEU A 328 -4.74 5.20 -2.30
C LEU A 328 -3.56 5.98 -2.86
N ILE A 329 -3.35 5.90 -4.18
CA ILE A 329 -2.42 6.76 -4.92
C ILE A 329 -3.14 7.32 -6.15
N PRO A 330 -3.64 8.56 -6.10
CA PRO A 330 -3.98 9.30 -7.32
C PRO A 330 -2.71 9.61 -8.11
N HIS A 331 -2.67 9.32 -9.41
CA HIS A 331 -1.47 9.47 -10.21
C HIS A 331 -1.73 10.01 -11.62
N ALA A 332 -0.70 10.57 -12.24
CA ALA A 332 -0.68 10.93 -13.67
C ALA A 332 -0.18 9.74 -14.50
N GLY A 333 -0.69 9.61 -15.72
CA GLY A 333 -0.27 8.56 -16.64
C GLY A 333 -0.80 7.18 -16.28
N THR A 334 -0.11 6.14 -16.71
CA THR A 334 -0.45 4.74 -16.46
C THR A 334 0.09 4.25 -15.12
N TRP A 335 -0.44 3.12 -14.62
CA TRP A 335 0.08 2.41 -13.46
C TRP A 335 1.59 2.10 -13.60
N GLU A 336 2.03 1.77 -14.81
CA GLU A 336 3.42 1.45 -15.11
C GLU A 336 4.33 2.68 -14.95
N LYS A 337 3.95 3.83 -15.54
CA LYS A 337 4.70 5.10 -15.40
C LYS A 337 4.77 5.58 -13.96
N SER A 338 3.72 5.36 -13.21
CA SER A 338 3.63 5.70 -11.78
C SER A 338 4.22 4.63 -10.86
N ARG A 339 4.76 3.55 -11.46
CA ARG A 339 5.43 2.45 -10.75
C ARG A 339 4.57 1.86 -9.63
N ILE A 340 3.30 1.63 -9.91
CA ILE A 340 2.33 1.17 -8.92
C ILE A 340 2.73 -0.18 -8.31
N TRP A 341 3.31 -1.08 -9.11
CA TRP A 341 3.88 -2.33 -8.60
C TRP A 341 4.91 -2.07 -7.50
N THR A 342 5.93 -1.24 -7.77
CA THR A 342 6.96 -0.87 -6.79
C THR A 342 6.37 -0.18 -5.56
N GLN A 343 5.32 0.65 -5.72
CA GLN A 343 4.64 1.27 -4.58
C GLN A 343 3.91 0.26 -3.70
N SER A 344 3.35 -0.79 -4.32
CA SER A 344 2.74 -1.90 -3.60
C SER A 344 3.77 -2.68 -2.79
N GLU A 345 4.91 -3.03 -3.39
CA GLU A 345 5.99 -3.69 -2.66
C GLU A 345 6.51 -2.86 -1.48
N ARG A 346 6.75 -1.57 -1.69
CA ARG A 346 7.18 -0.65 -0.62
C ARG A 346 6.20 -0.59 0.55
N ARG A 347 4.91 -0.69 0.27
CA ARG A 347 3.88 -0.72 1.31
C ARG A 347 3.90 -2.03 2.09
N ASN A 348 4.03 -3.15 1.41
CA ASN A 348 3.92 -4.48 2.00
C ASN A 348 5.26 -4.98 2.58
N GLU A 349 6.38 -4.38 2.15
CA GLU A 349 7.74 -4.64 2.64
C GLU A 349 8.35 -3.36 3.24
N PRO A 350 7.93 -2.92 4.44
CA PRO A 350 8.41 -1.67 5.04
C PRO A 350 9.90 -1.73 5.36
N LEU A 351 10.55 -0.56 5.46
CA LEU A 351 11.91 -0.45 6.01
C LEU A 351 11.93 -0.95 7.45
N VAL A 352 12.96 -1.72 7.78
CA VAL A 352 13.17 -2.25 9.14
C VAL A 352 14.23 -1.42 9.85
N ALA A 353 13.92 -0.92 11.05
CA ALA A 353 14.86 -0.15 11.86
C ALA A 353 15.19 -0.87 13.16
N THR A 354 16.47 -0.81 13.56
CA THR A 354 16.95 -1.33 14.84
C THR A 354 17.74 -0.26 15.57
N LEU A 355 17.47 -0.11 16.88
CA LEU A 355 18.27 0.77 17.75
C LEU A 355 19.54 0.01 18.19
N ASP A 356 20.70 0.60 17.97
CA ASP A 356 21.99 0.07 18.40
C ASP A 356 22.80 1.15 19.11
N GLY A 357 23.62 0.78 20.11
CA GLY A 357 24.34 1.74 20.97
C GLY A 357 25.49 2.48 20.30
N ASP A 358 26.27 1.82 19.43
CA ASP A 358 27.56 2.32 18.93
C ASP A 358 27.74 2.20 17.42
N ALA A 359 26.78 2.68 16.67
CA ALA A 359 26.86 2.60 15.21
C ALA A 359 27.84 3.61 14.60
N THR A 360 28.82 3.15 13.87
CA THR A 360 29.52 3.98 12.88
C THR A 360 28.57 4.37 11.77
N LEU A 361 28.48 5.69 11.46
CA LEU A 361 27.56 6.15 10.43
C LEU A 361 28.01 5.73 9.03
N THR A 362 27.39 4.69 8.53
CA THR A 362 27.71 4.06 7.25
C THR A 362 26.46 3.80 6.42
N SER A 363 26.66 3.44 5.18
CA SER A 363 25.60 2.86 4.34
C SER A 363 26.24 1.93 3.32
N GLY A 364 25.56 0.84 3.03
CA GLY A 364 25.99 -0.16 2.06
C GLY A 364 24.84 -0.67 1.23
N SER A 365 25.15 -1.14 0.04
CA SER A 365 24.24 -1.82 -0.87
C SER A 365 24.91 -3.07 -1.36
N LEU A 366 24.23 -4.19 -1.31
CA LEU A 366 24.76 -5.44 -1.84
C LEU A 366 24.87 -5.38 -3.37
N PHE A 367 23.78 -4.88 -4.00
CA PHE A 367 23.75 -4.63 -5.43
C PHE A 367 22.80 -3.48 -5.78
N ARG A 368 22.99 -2.94 -6.97
CA ARG A 368 22.13 -1.91 -7.55
C ARG A 368 21.72 -2.30 -8.96
N ILE A 369 20.48 -1.98 -9.32
CA ILE A 369 19.93 -2.19 -10.66
C ILE A 369 19.72 -0.82 -11.30
N GLU A 370 20.21 -0.67 -12.51
CA GLU A 370 20.04 0.55 -13.31
C GLU A 370 18.56 0.97 -13.37
N ASN A 371 18.28 2.24 -13.02
CA ASN A 371 16.95 2.83 -12.98
C ASN A 371 15.94 2.11 -12.08
N ASN A 372 16.39 1.28 -11.11
CA ASN A 372 15.52 0.42 -10.30
C ASN A 372 14.54 -0.38 -11.17
N ALA A 373 15.04 -1.00 -12.24
CA ALA A 373 14.19 -1.53 -13.32
C ALA A 373 13.52 -2.87 -12.98
N TYR A 374 14.06 -3.63 -12.03
CA TYR A 374 13.56 -4.95 -11.68
C TYR A 374 13.20 -5.02 -10.20
N GLU A 375 12.17 -5.81 -9.90
CA GLU A 375 11.73 -6.08 -8.55
C GLU A 375 12.45 -7.34 -8.00
N LEU A 376 12.75 -7.33 -6.70
CA LEU A 376 13.42 -8.45 -6.02
C LEU A 376 12.37 -9.45 -5.51
N VAL A 377 12.31 -10.61 -6.14
CA VAL A 377 11.39 -11.69 -5.73
C VAL A 377 11.92 -12.49 -4.55
N SER A 378 13.23 -12.81 -4.60
CA SER A 378 13.88 -13.52 -3.50
C SER A 378 15.40 -13.37 -3.55
N MET A 379 16.02 -13.45 -2.38
CA MET A 379 17.47 -13.43 -2.23
C MET A 379 17.86 -14.46 -1.15
N VAL A 380 18.64 -15.46 -1.54
CA VAL A 380 18.96 -16.59 -0.66
C VAL A 380 20.42 -17.00 -0.81
N TYR A 381 21.12 -17.17 0.31
CA TYR A 381 22.43 -17.82 0.33
C TYR A 381 22.28 -19.34 0.35
N LYS A 382 23.07 -20.03 -0.50
CA LYS A 382 23.28 -21.50 -0.48
C LYS A 382 24.77 -21.81 -0.57
N GLY A 383 25.35 -22.22 0.53
CA GLY A 383 26.82 -22.35 0.63
C GLY A 383 27.46 -20.95 0.49
N ASN A 384 28.37 -20.82 -0.49
CA ASN A 384 29.07 -19.57 -0.78
C ASN A 384 28.44 -18.76 -1.93
N ASP A 385 27.30 -19.21 -2.44
CA ASP A 385 26.63 -18.58 -3.58
C ASP A 385 25.37 -17.84 -3.13
N LEU A 386 25.17 -16.65 -3.69
CA LEU A 386 23.97 -15.86 -3.54
C LEU A 386 23.05 -16.04 -4.75
N TYR A 387 21.84 -16.47 -4.51
CA TYR A 387 20.79 -16.60 -5.52
C TYR A 387 19.85 -15.42 -5.44
N ILE A 388 19.78 -14.63 -6.52
CA ILE A 388 18.94 -13.44 -6.62
C ILE A 388 17.91 -13.68 -7.71
N ARG A 389 16.63 -13.66 -7.36
CA ARG A 389 15.54 -13.78 -8.33
C ARG A 389 14.92 -12.41 -8.58
N LEU A 390 14.90 -12.00 -9.84
CA LEU A 390 14.42 -10.71 -10.29
C LEU A 390 13.22 -10.89 -11.22
N PHE A 391 12.28 -9.95 -11.12
CA PHE A 391 11.08 -9.86 -11.93
C PHE A 391 11.01 -8.51 -12.63
N ASN A 392 10.58 -8.49 -13.89
CA ASN A 392 10.33 -7.26 -14.64
C ASN A 392 8.84 -6.96 -14.73
N ALA A 393 8.35 -6.06 -13.91
CA ALA A 393 6.97 -5.57 -13.94
C ALA A 393 6.73 -4.49 -15.02
N GLN A 394 7.79 -4.05 -15.75
CA GLN A 394 7.73 -2.96 -16.71
C GLN A 394 7.72 -3.46 -18.16
N SER A 395 7.26 -2.63 -19.08
CA SER A 395 7.29 -2.96 -20.53
C SER A 395 8.69 -2.92 -21.13
N ASP A 396 9.63 -2.20 -20.50
CA ASP A 396 11.01 -2.07 -21.00
C ASP A 396 11.82 -3.34 -20.69
N ALA A 397 12.07 -4.13 -21.74
CA ALA A 397 12.91 -5.33 -21.71
C ALA A 397 14.37 -5.07 -22.10
N SER A 398 14.78 -3.83 -22.29
CA SER A 398 16.17 -3.51 -22.63
C SER A 398 17.15 -3.97 -21.53
N PRO A 399 18.36 -4.45 -21.89
CA PRO A 399 19.32 -4.89 -20.91
C PRO A 399 19.66 -3.81 -19.88
N LYS A 400 19.56 -4.12 -18.60
CA LYS A 400 19.92 -3.24 -17.48
C LYS A 400 21.23 -3.68 -16.84
N THR A 401 21.98 -2.69 -16.37
CA THR A 401 23.21 -2.95 -15.62
C THR A 401 22.86 -3.30 -14.18
N ILE A 402 23.41 -4.41 -13.70
CA ILE A 402 23.39 -4.81 -12.28
C ILE A 402 24.81 -4.65 -11.75
N THR A 403 24.99 -3.88 -10.68
CA THR A 403 26.30 -3.58 -10.11
C THR A 403 26.38 -4.06 -8.67
N PHE A 404 27.34 -4.89 -8.37
CA PHE A 404 27.72 -5.37 -7.04
C PHE A 404 28.88 -4.54 -6.48
N GLN A 405 28.88 -4.27 -5.19
CA GLN A 405 30.05 -3.73 -4.50
C GLN A 405 31.00 -4.88 -4.21
N GLY A 406 32.24 -4.80 -4.72
CA GLY A 406 33.25 -5.83 -4.59
C GLY A 406 33.87 -6.24 -5.93
N GLN A 407 34.98 -6.96 -5.84
CA GLN A 407 35.73 -7.52 -6.96
C GLN A 407 35.67 -9.06 -6.94
N ASP A 408 36.12 -9.68 -8.01
CA ASP A 408 36.09 -11.16 -8.18
C ASP A 408 34.69 -11.75 -8.15
N VAL A 409 33.67 -10.98 -8.57
CA VAL A 409 32.30 -11.47 -8.69
C VAL A 409 32.16 -12.32 -9.94
N LYS A 410 31.66 -13.53 -9.79
CA LYS A 410 31.22 -14.40 -10.89
C LYS A 410 29.70 -14.47 -10.86
N ALA A 411 29.09 -14.43 -12.02
CA ALA A 411 27.63 -14.49 -12.13
C ALA A 411 27.22 -15.42 -13.25
N SER A 412 26.18 -16.19 -13.00
CA SER A 412 25.57 -17.09 -13.97
C SER A 412 24.05 -16.93 -13.93
N LEU A 413 23.41 -17.08 -15.06
CA LEU A 413 21.97 -17.25 -15.16
C LEU A 413 21.64 -18.72 -14.91
N VAL A 414 20.69 -18.97 -14.02
CA VAL A 414 20.27 -20.31 -13.66
C VAL A 414 18.74 -20.46 -13.71
N GLU A 415 18.26 -21.67 -13.89
CA GLU A 415 16.85 -22.02 -13.79
C GLU A 415 16.36 -22.04 -12.32
N LEU A 416 15.07 -22.22 -12.10
CA LEU A 416 14.49 -22.29 -10.74
C LEU A 416 15.03 -23.46 -9.92
N ASP A 417 15.45 -24.53 -10.57
CA ASP A 417 16.10 -25.71 -9.98
C ASP A 417 17.63 -25.60 -9.86
N ASN A 418 18.16 -24.40 -10.15
CA ASN A 418 19.58 -24.03 -10.14
C ASN A 418 20.43 -24.66 -11.27
N ARG A 419 19.83 -25.26 -12.30
CA ARG A 419 20.59 -25.68 -13.49
C ARG A 419 21.18 -24.48 -14.19
N LEU A 420 22.44 -24.55 -14.57
CA LEU A 420 23.13 -23.52 -15.33
C LEU A 420 22.44 -23.30 -16.68
N VAL A 421 22.14 -22.06 -17.01
CA VAL A 421 21.70 -21.63 -18.34
C VAL A 421 22.88 -21.06 -19.10
N GLU A 422 23.54 -20.04 -18.54
CA GLU A 422 24.72 -19.41 -19.12
C GLU A 422 25.54 -18.66 -18.08
N ASP A 423 26.84 -18.53 -18.34
CA ASP A 423 27.72 -17.66 -17.55
C ASP A 423 27.64 -16.23 -18.10
N LEU A 424 27.48 -15.25 -17.19
CA LEU A 424 27.37 -13.86 -17.56
C LEU A 424 28.74 -13.18 -17.61
N THR A 425 28.94 -12.32 -18.61
CA THR A 425 30.13 -11.48 -18.67
C THR A 425 30.09 -10.42 -17.59
N VAL A 426 31.07 -10.46 -16.68
CA VAL A 426 31.23 -9.48 -15.60
C VAL A 426 32.38 -8.54 -15.94
N THR A 427 32.14 -7.25 -15.79
CA THR A 427 33.13 -6.19 -15.98
C THR A 427 33.47 -5.55 -14.66
N GLU A 428 34.74 -5.46 -14.31
CA GLU A 428 35.22 -4.85 -13.08
C GLU A 428 35.70 -3.42 -13.33
N LYS A 429 35.25 -2.48 -12.49
CA LYS A 429 35.66 -1.10 -12.54
C LYS A 429 35.59 -0.43 -11.16
N LYS A 430 36.70 0.17 -10.74
CA LYS A 430 36.77 0.97 -9.49
C LYS A 430 36.25 0.25 -8.24
N GLY A 431 36.56 -1.04 -8.08
CA GLY A 431 36.15 -1.82 -6.92
C GLY A 431 34.70 -2.33 -6.94
N ALA A 432 34.06 -2.25 -8.08
CA ALA A 432 32.72 -2.78 -8.31
C ALA A 432 32.69 -3.70 -9.52
N SER A 433 31.83 -4.70 -9.49
CA SER A 433 31.60 -5.66 -10.57
C SER A 433 30.22 -5.43 -11.17
N SER A 434 30.14 -5.35 -12.49
CA SER A 434 28.90 -5.07 -13.21
C SER A 434 28.62 -6.08 -14.31
N MET A 435 27.37 -6.42 -14.51
CA MET A 435 26.88 -7.26 -15.59
C MET A 435 25.63 -6.67 -16.22
N ARG A 436 25.29 -7.09 -17.42
CA ARG A 436 24.04 -6.70 -18.09
C ARG A 436 23.09 -7.88 -18.16
N LEU A 437 21.83 -7.62 -17.81
CA LEU A 437 20.77 -8.61 -17.84
C LEU A 437 19.53 -8.03 -18.52
N SER A 438 18.95 -8.79 -19.44
CA SER A 438 17.63 -8.50 -20.02
C SER A 438 16.60 -9.44 -19.41
N ILE A 439 15.51 -8.86 -18.91
CA ILE A 439 14.36 -9.62 -18.44
C ILE A 439 13.15 -9.14 -19.26
N PRO A 440 12.49 -10.03 -20.02
CA PRO A 440 11.30 -9.63 -20.77
C PRO A 440 10.20 -9.16 -19.82
N ARG A 441 9.22 -8.42 -20.32
CA ARG A 441 8.05 -8.01 -19.56
C ARG A 441 7.40 -9.24 -18.91
N TYR A 442 7.11 -9.14 -17.63
CA TYR A 442 6.57 -10.22 -16.78
C TYR A 442 7.46 -11.47 -16.71
N GLY A 443 8.71 -11.32 -17.13
CA GLY A 443 9.70 -12.39 -17.01
C GLY A 443 10.37 -12.42 -15.65
N ILE A 444 10.84 -13.61 -15.29
CA ILE A 444 11.64 -13.87 -14.10
C ILE A 444 12.99 -14.40 -14.53
N ARG A 445 14.06 -13.96 -13.85
CA ARG A 445 15.42 -14.51 -14.01
C ARG A 445 16.04 -14.73 -12.64
N THR A 446 16.78 -15.84 -12.52
CA THR A 446 17.55 -16.13 -11.30
C THR A 446 19.02 -16.00 -11.62
N LEU A 447 19.71 -15.13 -10.89
CA LEU A 447 21.15 -14.99 -10.90
C LEU A 447 21.75 -15.82 -9.78
N LYS A 448 22.76 -16.61 -10.11
CA LYS A 448 23.69 -17.21 -9.15
C LYS A 448 24.93 -16.34 -9.12
N VAL A 449 25.27 -15.79 -7.96
CA VAL A 449 26.40 -14.87 -7.78
C VAL A 449 27.36 -15.44 -6.75
N SER A 450 28.60 -15.60 -7.12
CA SER A 450 29.67 -16.05 -6.24
C SER A 450 30.69 -14.93 -6.08
N CYS A 451 31.08 -14.64 -4.84
CA CYS A 451 32.17 -13.70 -4.54
C CYS A 451 32.93 -14.17 -3.32
N LYS A 452 34.25 -13.96 -3.31
CA LYS A 452 35.10 -14.35 -2.18
C LYS A 452 34.89 -13.50 -0.91
N ASN A 453 34.23 -12.31 -1.04
CA ASN A 453 34.13 -11.31 0.02
C ASN A 453 32.80 -10.47 -0.06
N ILE A 454 31.66 -11.11 -0.30
CA ILE A 454 30.34 -10.47 -0.12
C ILE A 454 29.86 -10.69 1.31
#